data_39e2eb6103ff4c4230f5c00385e6b54a
#
_entry.id   39e2eb6103ff4c4230f5c00385e6b54a
#
_cell.length_a   1.000
_cell.length_b   1.000
_cell.length_c   1.000
_cell.angle_alpha   90.00
_cell.angle_beta   90.00
_cell.angle_gamma   90.00
#
_symmetry.space_group_name_H-M   'P 1'
#
loop_
_entity.id
_entity.type
_entity.pdbx_description
1 polymer ?
#
loop_
_entity_poly.entity_id
_entity_poly.type
_entity_poly.pdbx_seq_one_letter_code
_entity_poly.pdbx_strand_id
1 'polypeptide(L)'
;RILVSVNNVDFLFKNQQIIEDTFHEVVVLNPSILDALENLTNIPYVVNLPEYNYEEIVSLLKREKIRGIAGPFINMINTDIMKLKSELSQEGIKMDNFAPDLHWSDLKLNSDGMVPVIVQDYRTDEVLMLAYMNEEAFNTTINIGKMTYYSRSRQELWTKGLTSGHIQYVKS
;
A
#
# COMPACT_ATOMS: atom_id res chain seq x y z
N ARG A 1 -17.29 6.68 -3.39
CA ARG A 1 -16.64 6.99 -4.68
C ARG A 1 -17.24 6.11 -5.77
N ILE A 2 -17.52 6.70 -6.94
CA ILE A 2 -18.00 5.99 -8.12
C ILE A 2 -16.87 6.06 -9.16
N LEU A 3 -16.50 4.91 -9.73
CA LEU A 3 -15.42 4.76 -10.68
C LEU A 3 -15.97 4.29 -12.04
N VAL A 4 -15.35 4.71 -13.12
CA VAL A 4 -15.61 4.18 -14.46
C VAL A 4 -14.32 3.64 -15.06
N SER A 5 -14.38 2.46 -15.69
CA SER A 5 -13.24 1.88 -16.39
C SER A 5 -13.28 2.26 -17.87
N VAL A 6 -12.15 2.71 -18.40
CA VAL A 6 -12.03 3.15 -19.80
C VAL A 6 -10.83 2.44 -20.44
N ASN A 7 -11.05 1.90 -21.63
CA ASN A 7 -10.03 1.21 -22.43
C ASN A 7 -9.78 1.82 -23.80
N ASN A 8 -10.62 2.79 -24.21
CA ASN A 8 -10.44 3.53 -25.46
C ASN A 8 -10.92 4.97 -25.33
N VAL A 9 -10.38 5.85 -26.16
CA VAL A 9 -10.64 7.30 -26.15
C VAL A 9 -12.02 7.64 -26.68
N ASP A 10 -12.52 6.90 -27.67
CA ASP A 10 -13.81 7.17 -28.31
C ASP A 10 -14.98 7.03 -27.34
N PHE A 11 -14.91 6.05 -26.44
CA PHE A 11 -15.92 5.87 -25.40
C PHE A 11 -15.94 7.10 -24.46
N LEU A 12 -14.78 7.54 -24.04
CA LEU A 12 -14.65 8.68 -23.14
C LEU A 12 -15.15 9.95 -23.83
N PHE A 13 -14.73 10.21 -25.06
CA PHE A 13 -15.13 11.37 -25.82
C PHE A 13 -16.66 11.47 -25.99
N LYS A 14 -17.30 10.35 -26.32
CA LYS A 14 -18.77 10.29 -26.50
C LYS A 14 -19.55 10.45 -25.21
N ASN A 15 -18.95 10.17 -24.06
CA ASN A 15 -19.62 10.16 -22.76
C ASN A 15 -19.02 11.16 -21.77
N GLN A 16 -18.16 12.07 -22.23
CA GLN A 16 -17.38 12.98 -21.38
C GLN A 16 -18.23 13.67 -20.33
N GLN A 17 -19.31 14.33 -20.72
CA GLN A 17 -20.17 15.07 -19.80
C GLN A 17 -20.79 14.17 -18.73
N ILE A 18 -21.28 12.99 -19.09
CA ILE A 18 -21.86 12.02 -18.15
C ILE A 18 -20.79 11.53 -17.18
N ILE A 19 -19.57 11.31 -17.68
CA ILE A 19 -18.45 10.84 -16.86
C ILE A 19 -18.07 11.94 -15.86
N GLU A 20 -17.91 13.16 -16.27
CA GLU A 20 -17.55 14.30 -15.41
C GLU A 20 -18.61 14.60 -14.34
N ASP A 21 -19.89 14.47 -14.70
CA ASP A 21 -21.01 14.75 -13.79
C ASP A 21 -21.26 13.61 -12.76
N THR A 22 -20.85 12.38 -13.10
CA THR A 22 -21.25 11.18 -12.34
C THR A 22 -20.12 10.54 -11.58
N PHE A 23 -18.92 10.53 -12.16
CA PHE A 23 -17.81 9.74 -11.65
C PHE A 23 -16.74 10.61 -10.99
N HIS A 24 -16.08 10.04 -9.99
CA HIS A 24 -15.06 10.74 -9.22
C HIS A 24 -13.64 10.46 -9.72
N GLU A 25 -13.44 9.30 -10.35
CA GLU A 25 -12.15 8.87 -10.90
C GLU A 25 -12.38 7.96 -12.12
N VAL A 26 -11.44 7.99 -13.05
CA VAL A 26 -11.41 7.10 -14.21
C VAL A 26 -10.34 6.03 -14.02
N VAL A 27 -10.70 4.76 -14.19
CA VAL A 27 -9.74 3.66 -14.21
C VAL A 27 -9.33 3.40 -15.67
N VAL A 28 -8.09 3.70 -15.99
CA VAL A 28 -7.53 3.51 -17.34
C VAL A 28 -7.00 2.10 -17.45
N LEU A 29 -7.66 1.28 -18.26
CA LEU A 29 -7.26 -0.13 -18.46
C LEU A 29 -6.14 -0.30 -19.50
N ASN A 30 -5.98 0.68 -20.39
CA ASN A 30 -4.94 0.70 -21.41
C ASN A 30 -4.10 1.97 -21.27
N PRO A 31 -2.86 1.90 -20.74
CA PRO A 31 -2.02 3.09 -20.55
C PRO A 31 -1.73 3.89 -21.83
N SER A 32 -1.78 3.26 -23.00
CA SER A 32 -1.48 3.94 -24.27
C SER A 32 -2.44 5.09 -24.64
N ILE A 33 -3.60 5.17 -23.96
CA ILE A 33 -4.58 6.25 -24.19
C ILE A 33 -4.40 7.46 -23.27
N LEU A 34 -3.45 7.44 -22.33
CA LEU A 34 -3.30 8.46 -21.29
C LEU A 34 -3.09 9.87 -21.85
N ASP A 35 -2.23 10.03 -22.86
CA ASP A 35 -1.93 11.35 -23.43
C ASP A 35 -3.17 11.99 -24.09
N ALA A 36 -4.03 11.18 -24.67
CA ALA A 36 -5.30 11.65 -25.22
C ALA A 36 -6.31 12.01 -24.09
N LEU A 37 -6.33 11.22 -23.01
CA LEU A 37 -7.22 11.45 -21.87
C LEU A 37 -6.91 12.73 -21.12
N GLU A 38 -5.64 13.10 -20.95
CA GLU A 38 -5.24 14.31 -20.23
C GLU A 38 -5.79 15.59 -20.82
N ASN A 39 -6.09 15.58 -22.12
CA ASN A 39 -6.68 16.72 -22.81
C ASN A 39 -8.21 16.69 -22.83
N LEU A 40 -8.84 15.56 -22.48
CA LEU A 40 -10.29 15.39 -22.61
C LEU A 40 -11.06 15.63 -21.31
N THR A 41 -10.46 15.38 -20.15
CA THR A 41 -11.18 15.49 -18.89
C THR A 41 -10.27 15.96 -17.75
N ASN A 42 -10.87 16.60 -16.74
CA ASN A 42 -10.18 17.01 -15.50
C ASN A 42 -10.34 16.00 -14.36
N ILE A 43 -11.04 14.90 -14.58
CA ILE A 43 -11.19 13.86 -13.55
C ILE A 43 -9.84 13.15 -13.34
N PRO A 44 -9.46 12.87 -12.09
CA PRO A 44 -8.23 12.13 -11.82
C PRO A 44 -8.32 10.67 -12.29
N TYR A 45 -7.15 10.08 -12.58
CA TYR A 45 -7.03 8.73 -13.10
C TYR A 45 -6.35 7.78 -12.12
N VAL A 46 -6.78 6.52 -12.18
CA VAL A 46 -6.04 5.35 -11.69
C VAL A 46 -5.63 4.53 -12.92
N VAL A 47 -4.36 4.25 -13.08
CA VAL A 47 -3.84 3.50 -14.23
C VAL A 47 -3.66 2.04 -13.85
N ASN A 48 -4.27 1.14 -14.63
CA ASN A 48 -4.07 -0.29 -14.47
C ASN A 48 -2.87 -0.76 -15.28
N LEU A 49 -1.84 -1.24 -14.58
CA LEU A 49 -0.66 -1.85 -15.19
C LEU A 49 -0.74 -3.37 -15.08
N PRO A 50 -0.58 -4.10 -16.20
CA PRO A 50 -0.62 -5.57 -16.17
C PRO A 50 0.59 -6.19 -15.47
N GLU A 51 1.74 -5.51 -15.49
CA GLU A 51 3.01 -5.98 -14.97
C GLU A 51 3.66 -4.92 -14.07
N TYR A 52 4.55 -5.37 -13.17
CA TYR A 52 5.34 -4.49 -12.33
C TYR A 52 6.49 -3.88 -13.14
N ASN A 53 6.52 -2.56 -13.22
CA ASN A 53 7.63 -1.79 -13.78
C ASN A 53 7.81 -0.53 -12.94
N TYR A 54 8.90 -0.47 -12.17
CA TYR A 54 9.16 0.64 -11.24
C TYR A 54 9.31 1.98 -11.96
N GLU A 55 10.06 2.03 -13.06
CA GLU A 55 10.31 3.27 -13.79
C GLU A 55 9.02 3.82 -14.41
N GLU A 56 8.18 2.94 -14.95
CA GLU A 56 6.87 3.30 -15.46
C GLU A 56 5.94 3.81 -14.35
N ILE A 57 5.91 3.15 -13.19
CA ILE A 57 5.13 3.59 -12.02
C ILE A 57 5.56 5.00 -11.59
N VAL A 58 6.87 5.26 -11.47
CA VAL A 58 7.42 6.58 -11.11
C VAL A 58 7.00 7.63 -12.13
N SER A 59 7.18 7.34 -13.42
CA SER A 59 6.83 8.25 -14.51
C SER A 59 5.34 8.62 -14.50
N LEU A 60 4.48 7.63 -14.31
CA LEU A 60 3.03 7.82 -14.25
C LEU A 60 2.61 8.64 -13.03
N LEU A 61 3.09 8.29 -11.84
CA LEU A 61 2.71 8.98 -10.60
C LEU A 61 3.23 10.43 -10.48
N LYS A 62 4.20 10.83 -11.30
CA LYS A 62 4.64 12.22 -11.44
C LYS A 62 3.69 13.07 -12.30
N ARG A 63 2.73 12.46 -13.02
CA ARG A 63 1.73 13.19 -13.81
C ARG A 63 0.61 13.72 -12.90
N GLU A 64 0.22 14.97 -13.11
CA GLU A 64 -0.67 15.71 -12.21
C GLU A 64 -2.03 15.04 -11.96
N LYS A 65 -2.63 14.47 -13.00
CA LYS A 65 -3.95 13.87 -12.92
C LYS A 65 -3.96 12.41 -12.46
N ILE A 66 -2.80 11.76 -12.35
CA ILE A 66 -2.72 10.36 -11.90
C ILE A 66 -2.71 10.30 -10.39
N ARG A 67 -3.68 9.59 -9.81
CA ARG A 67 -3.90 9.45 -8.36
C ARG A 67 -3.47 8.10 -7.82
N GLY A 68 -3.23 7.15 -8.69
CA GLY A 68 -2.85 5.81 -8.26
C GLY A 68 -2.58 4.85 -9.40
N ILE A 69 -1.95 3.76 -9.04
CA ILE A 69 -1.69 2.62 -9.91
C ILE A 69 -2.46 1.42 -9.37
N ALA A 70 -3.06 0.67 -10.25
CA ALA A 70 -3.68 -0.62 -9.99
C ALA A 70 -3.00 -1.70 -10.81
N GLY A 71 -3.18 -2.95 -10.45
CA GLY A 71 -2.65 -4.07 -11.23
C GLY A 71 -2.53 -5.36 -10.42
N PRO A 72 -2.46 -6.51 -11.07
CA PRO A 72 -2.38 -7.80 -10.40
C PRO A 72 -1.13 -7.94 -9.53
N PHE A 73 -0.03 -7.28 -9.90
CA PHE A 73 1.23 -7.33 -9.14
C PHE A 73 1.09 -6.79 -7.71
N ILE A 74 0.16 -5.86 -7.44
CA ILE A 74 -0.08 -5.30 -6.10
C ILE A 74 -0.51 -6.39 -5.10
N ASN A 75 -1.23 -7.40 -5.57
CA ASN A 75 -1.75 -8.49 -4.75
C ASN A 75 -0.84 -9.74 -4.74
N MET A 76 0.30 -9.70 -5.42
CA MET A 76 1.24 -10.81 -5.40
C MET A 76 1.93 -10.91 -4.04
N ILE A 77 2.11 -12.13 -3.52
CA ILE A 77 2.70 -12.38 -2.20
C ILE A 77 4.13 -11.83 -2.08
N ASN A 78 4.84 -11.72 -3.19
CA ASN A 78 6.21 -11.24 -3.25
C ASN A 78 6.33 -9.72 -3.44
N THR A 79 5.21 -9.00 -3.62
CA THR A 79 5.24 -7.55 -3.76
C THR A 79 5.27 -6.89 -2.40
N ASP A 80 6.35 -6.23 -2.09
CA ASP A 80 6.48 -5.42 -0.88
C ASP A 80 5.98 -3.99 -1.15
N ILE A 81 4.69 -3.77 -0.88
CA ILE A 81 4.02 -2.48 -1.10
C ILE A 81 4.60 -1.39 -0.19
N MET A 82 5.04 -1.71 1.02
CA MET A 82 5.61 -0.71 1.92
C MET A 82 6.98 -0.24 1.42
N LYS A 83 7.79 -1.17 0.92
CA LYS A 83 9.06 -0.85 0.26
C LYS A 83 8.82 0.02 -0.97
N LEU A 84 7.88 -0.36 -1.84
CA LEU A 84 7.52 0.42 -3.03
C LEU A 84 7.08 1.85 -2.66
N LYS A 85 6.21 2.01 -1.67
CA LYS A 85 5.79 3.33 -1.19
C LYS A 85 6.95 4.16 -0.65
N SER A 86 7.87 3.54 0.09
CA SER A 86 9.06 4.21 0.60
C SER A 86 9.98 4.69 -0.53
N GLU A 87 10.22 3.86 -1.53
CA GLU A 87 11.02 4.20 -2.70
C GLU A 87 10.37 5.34 -3.51
N LEU A 88 9.05 5.26 -3.73
CA LEU A 88 8.28 6.32 -4.41
C LEU A 88 8.34 7.65 -3.64
N SER A 89 8.32 7.61 -2.30
CA SER A 89 8.49 8.81 -1.49
C SER A 89 9.87 9.47 -1.67
N GLN A 90 10.93 8.67 -1.85
CA GLN A 90 12.28 9.17 -2.13
C GLN A 90 12.35 9.84 -3.51
N GLU A 91 11.50 9.43 -4.45
CA GLU A 91 11.32 10.09 -5.76
C GLU A 91 10.49 11.39 -5.71
N GLY A 92 10.08 11.81 -4.51
CA GLY A 92 9.26 13.01 -4.28
C GLY A 92 7.77 12.82 -4.55
N ILE A 93 7.31 11.58 -4.72
CA ILE A 93 5.90 11.27 -4.90
C ILE A 93 5.23 11.15 -3.52
N LYS A 94 4.16 11.92 -3.31
CA LYS A 94 3.44 11.88 -2.04
C LYS A 94 2.75 10.54 -1.84
N MET A 95 3.24 9.76 -0.89
CA MET A 95 2.67 8.48 -0.48
C MET A 95 2.06 8.57 0.92
N ASP A 96 0.97 7.84 1.13
CA ASP A 96 0.41 7.60 2.45
C ASP A 96 1.17 6.42 3.06
N ASN A 97 2.25 6.73 3.77
CA ASN A 97 3.09 5.76 4.45
C ASN A 97 2.63 5.59 5.90
N PHE A 98 2.73 4.37 6.41
CA PHE A 98 2.55 4.13 7.83
C PHE A 98 3.69 4.81 8.60
N ALA A 99 3.34 5.75 9.46
CA ALA A 99 4.25 6.44 10.35
C ALA A 99 3.64 6.37 11.77
N PRO A 100 4.16 5.54 12.67
CA PRO A 100 3.64 5.46 14.02
C PRO A 100 4.02 6.71 14.81
N ASP A 101 3.11 7.16 15.67
CA ASP A 101 3.39 8.21 16.66
C ASP A 101 4.21 7.68 17.85
N LEU A 102 4.43 6.37 17.93
CA LEU A 102 5.10 5.66 18.99
C LEU A 102 6.53 5.30 18.58
N HIS A 103 7.51 5.65 19.42
CA HIS A 103 8.90 5.24 19.28
C HIS A 103 9.25 4.11 20.24
N TRP A 104 10.26 3.31 19.89
CA TRP A 104 10.72 2.24 20.79
C TRP A 104 11.13 2.73 22.16
N SER A 105 11.75 3.91 22.24
CA SER A 105 12.15 4.56 23.49
C SER A 105 11.00 4.91 24.45
N ASP A 106 9.78 4.98 23.94
CA ASP A 106 8.59 5.33 24.72
C ASP A 106 8.00 4.11 25.45
N LEU A 107 8.48 2.90 25.10
CA LEU A 107 7.97 1.64 25.60
C LEU A 107 8.64 1.23 26.92
N LYS A 108 7.84 0.68 27.83
CA LYS A 108 8.35 0.07 29.07
C LYS A 108 8.74 -1.38 28.79
N LEU A 109 10.04 -1.64 28.71
CA LEU A 109 10.59 -2.96 28.46
C LEU A 109 10.56 -3.84 29.71
N ASN A 110 10.43 -5.16 29.50
CA ASN A 110 10.66 -6.15 30.55
C ASN A 110 12.17 -6.36 30.82
N SER A 111 12.51 -7.28 31.74
CA SER A 111 13.91 -7.60 32.10
C SER A 111 14.75 -8.09 30.92
N ASP A 112 14.12 -8.63 29.89
CA ASP A 112 14.79 -9.19 28.70
C ASP A 112 14.91 -8.16 27.55
N GLY A 113 14.54 -6.89 27.82
CA GLY A 113 14.56 -5.84 26.81
C GLY A 113 13.45 -5.98 25.75
N MET A 114 12.33 -6.58 26.10
CA MET A 114 11.21 -6.83 25.19
C MET A 114 9.91 -6.26 25.71
N VAL A 115 8.94 -6.12 24.79
CA VAL A 115 7.55 -5.77 25.11
C VAL A 115 6.60 -6.89 24.71
N PRO A 116 5.56 -7.18 25.48
CA PRO A 116 4.45 -8.00 25.04
C PRO A 116 3.59 -7.19 24.06
N VAL A 117 3.18 -7.82 22.98
CA VAL A 117 2.35 -7.20 21.95
C VAL A 117 1.08 -8.02 21.76
N ILE A 118 -0.07 -7.38 21.90
CA ILE A 118 -1.38 -7.93 21.60
C ILE A 118 -1.80 -7.41 20.24
N VAL A 119 -2.15 -8.32 19.33
CA VAL A 119 -2.66 -7.99 18.01
C VAL A 119 -4.15 -8.26 17.95
N GLN A 120 -4.90 -7.26 17.50
CA GLN A 120 -6.34 -7.33 17.32
C GLN A 120 -6.71 -7.13 15.87
N ASP A 121 -7.80 -7.76 15.43
CA ASP A 121 -8.41 -7.43 14.14
C ASP A 121 -9.04 -6.04 14.21
N TYR A 122 -8.66 -5.15 13.27
CA TYR A 122 -9.07 -3.74 13.30
C TYR A 122 -10.56 -3.51 12.99
N ARG A 123 -11.30 -4.53 12.56
CA ARG A 123 -12.74 -4.45 12.26
C ARG A 123 -13.59 -5.02 13.37
N THR A 124 -13.11 -6.10 14.01
CA THR A 124 -13.89 -6.89 14.97
C THR A 124 -13.41 -6.73 16.40
N ASP A 125 -12.24 -6.12 16.62
CA ASP A 125 -11.53 -6.01 17.89
C ASP A 125 -11.18 -7.38 18.52
N GLU A 126 -11.31 -8.47 17.74
CA GLU A 126 -10.93 -9.81 18.19
C GLU A 126 -9.43 -9.90 18.41
N VAL A 127 -9.01 -10.43 19.57
CA VAL A 127 -7.60 -10.66 19.86
C VAL A 127 -7.11 -11.86 19.05
N LEU A 128 -6.23 -11.60 18.10
CA LEU A 128 -5.67 -12.60 17.19
C LEU A 128 -4.46 -13.30 17.77
N MET A 129 -3.66 -12.59 18.56
CA MET A 129 -2.38 -13.10 19.01
C MET A 129 -1.77 -12.27 20.13
N LEU A 130 -0.97 -12.93 20.98
CA LEU A 130 -0.02 -12.31 21.92
C LEU A 130 1.37 -12.89 21.63
N ALA A 131 2.35 -12.00 21.47
CA ALA A 131 3.76 -12.37 21.27
C ALA A 131 4.68 -11.30 21.86
N TYR A 132 5.99 -11.41 21.62
CA TYR A 132 6.97 -10.44 22.09
C TYR A 132 7.71 -9.78 20.94
N MET A 133 8.11 -8.52 21.14
CA MET A 133 8.99 -7.78 20.27
C MET A 133 10.23 -7.30 21.05
N ASN A 134 11.38 -7.35 20.40
CA ASN A 134 12.54 -6.51 20.69
C ASN A 134 12.52 -5.29 19.75
N GLU A 135 13.47 -4.39 19.88
CA GLU A 135 13.58 -3.18 19.05
C GLU A 135 13.66 -3.49 17.56
N GLU A 136 14.42 -4.51 17.18
CA GLU A 136 14.57 -4.93 15.78
C GLU A 136 13.23 -5.44 15.20
N ALA A 137 12.46 -6.23 15.96
CA ALA A 137 11.14 -6.69 15.55
C ALA A 137 10.16 -5.54 15.36
N PHE A 138 10.19 -4.56 16.28
CA PHE A 138 9.37 -3.35 16.21
C PHE A 138 9.70 -2.52 14.96
N ASN A 139 10.97 -2.18 14.75
CA ASN A 139 11.40 -1.41 13.60
C ASN A 139 11.12 -2.14 12.28
N THR A 140 11.32 -3.46 12.24
CA THR A 140 10.99 -4.28 11.07
C THR A 140 9.48 -4.23 10.77
N THR A 141 8.64 -4.37 11.80
CA THR A 141 7.17 -4.27 11.65
C THR A 141 6.76 -2.95 11.01
N ILE A 142 7.32 -1.83 11.48
CA ILE A 142 7.02 -0.50 10.94
C ILE A 142 7.49 -0.38 9.49
N ASN A 143 8.71 -0.83 9.20
CA ASN A 143 9.31 -0.68 7.89
C ASN A 143 8.60 -1.50 6.81
N ILE A 144 8.15 -2.73 7.13
CA ILE A 144 7.52 -3.61 6.13
C ILE A 144 5.99 -3.65 6.23
N GLY A 145 5.39 -3.04 7.26
CA GLY A 145 3.94 -3.04 7.48
C GLY A 145 3.34 -4.42 7.78
N LYS A 146 4.16 -5.39 8.17
CA LYS A 146 3.75 -6.76 8.53
C LYS A 146 4.22 -7.09 9.93
N MET A 147 3.35 -7.68 10.73
CA MET A 147 3.68 -8.02 12.12
C MET A 147 4.88 -8.96 12.18
N THR A 148 5.95 -8.47 12.75
CA THR A 148 7.20 -9.19 13.00
C THR A 148 7.43 -9.26 14.50
N TYR A 149 7.73 -10.43 15.01
CA TYR A 149 7.94 -10.73 16.42
C TYR A 149 9.35 -11.24 16.67
N TYR A 150 9.73 -11.28 17.93
CA TYR A 150 10.95 -11.95 18.38
C TYR A 150 10.62 -13.24 19.11
N SER A 151 11.12 -14.35 18.56
CA SER A 151 10.98 -15.69 19.18
C SER A 151 12.05 -15.88 20.25
N ARG A 152 11.65 -15.87 21.52
CA ARG A 152 12.58 -16.07 22.66
C ARG A 152 13.24 -17.43 22.65
N SER A 153 12.51 -18.47 22.27
CA SER A 153 13.03 -19.84 22.25
C SER A 153 13.99 -20.10 21.09
N ARG A 154 13.77 -19.45 19.93
CA ARG A 154 14.63 -19.59 18.75
C ARG A 154 15.67 -18.47 18.64
N GLN A 155 15.49 -17.39 19.42
CA GLN A 155 16.31 -16.18 19.38
C GLN A 155 16.44 -15.56 17.98
N GLU A 156 15.31 -15.49 17.26
CA GLU A 156 15.26 -14.97 15.90
C GLU A 156 13.99 -14.12 15.66
N LEU A 157 14.05 -13.27 14.66
CA LEU A 157 12.89 -12.56 14.14
C LEU A 157 11.93 -13.53 13.45
N TRP A 158 10.64 -13.27 13.60
CA TRP A 158 9.60 -14.06 12.98
C TRP A 158 8.48 -13.17 12.46
N THR A 159 8.39 -12.99 11.14
CA THR A 159 7.29 -12.29 10.49
C THR A 159 6.12 -13.26 10.31
N LYS A 160 4.97 -12.89 10.86
CA LYS A 160 3.76 -13.71 10.85
C LYS A 160 3.27 -13.95 9.42
N GLY A 161 3.08 -15.21 9.10
CA GLY A 161 2.45 -15.65 7.86
C GLY A 161 3.39 -15.87 6.68
N LEU A 162 4.69 -15.61 6.77
CA LEU A 162 5.61 -15.85 5.66
C LEU A 162 5.63 -17.33 5.20
N THR A 163 5.45 -18.25 6.13
CA THR A 163 5.41 -19.69 5.81
C THR A 163 3.99 -20.20 5.59
N SER A 164 3.01 -19.69 6.37
CA SER A 164 1.62 -20.21 6.35
C SER A 164 0.69 -19.46 5.41
N GLY A 165 1.11 -18.32 4.85
CA GLY A 165 0.27 -17.43 4.05
C GLY A 165 -0.66 -16.52 4.86
N HIS A 166 -0.79 -16.72 6.18
CA HIS A 166 -1.66 -15.90 7.05
C HIS A 166 -0.91 -14.68 7.57
N ILE A 167 -0.63 -13.71 6.70
CA ILE A 167 0.10 -12.49 7.03
C ILE A 167 -0.80 -11.55 7.84
N GLN A 168 -0.23 -10.94 8.88
CA GLN A 168 -0.87 -9.87 9.65
C GLN A 168 -0.32 -8.53 9.18
N TYR A 169 -1.14 -7.75 8.50
CA TYR A 169 -0.80 -6.39 8.05
C TYR A 169 -1.15 -5.37 9.12
N VAL A 170 -0.23 -4.46 9.40
CA VAL A 170 -0.44 -3.35 10.33
C VAL A 170 -1.40 -2.33 9.69
N LYS A 171 -2.36 -1.83 10.47
CA LYS A 171 -3.33 -0.82 10.06
C LYS A 171 -3.22 0.47 10.88
N SER A 172 -2.95 0.34 12.19
CA SER A 172 -2.74 1.45 13.13
C SER A 172 -1.89 0.99 14.29
#